data_21c4086430e255e2f86a3d510feb88fd
#
_entry.id   21c4086430e255e2f86a3d510feb88fd
#
_cell.length_a   1.000
_cell.length_b   1.000
_cell.length_c   1.000
_cell.angle_alpha   90.00
_cell.angle_beta   90.00
_cell.angle_gamma   90.00
#
_symmetry.space_group_name_H-M   'P 1'
#
loop_
_entity.id
_entity.type
_entity.pdbx_description
1 polymer ?
#
loop_
_entity_poly.entity_id
_entity_poly.type
_entity_poly.pdbx_seq_one_letter_code
_entity_poly.pdbx_strand_id
1 'polypeptide(L)'
;MLRIENLRRSLLSRGRKENNITFYSKKVIRFWILFRLLTMIAHVFFWLTIVELVGYFLCMGILHIKDSGKHNPIFHTVAKYAKWEHKRYFQRSERLNISKSLCMALGFLFWHYDFPFKEWGVILLLVSIVRYVGLYFLTPKNNKILLRLKTSLNTILPVFQFWLLSFFMANFVALFGQMHSPLVAILPFVDWISRIGIIGVVIGMGLPFLGRYVGIFERMYLYMTNMYFLLVCIVCFIMG
;
A
#
# COMPACT_ATOMS: atom_id res chain seq x y z
N MET A 1 60.40 40.92 7.63
CA MET A 1 59.03 41.04 7.04
C MET A 1 58.48 39.74 6.50
N LEU A 2 59.17 38.98 5.72
CA LEU A 2 58.72 37.69 5.09
C LEU A 2 58.21 36.62 6.11
N ARG A 3 58.76 36.56 7.31
CA ARG A 3 58.38 35.54 8.32
C ARG A 3 56.99 35.76 8.95
N ILE A 4 56.54 37.04 9.09
CA ILE A 4 55.22 37.39 9.64
C ILE A 4 54.12 37.11 8.61
N GLU A 5 54.39 37.32 7.34
CA GLU A 5 53.42 37.08 6.28
C GLU A 5 53.16 35.59 6.05
N ASN A 6 54.18 34.75 6.19
CA ASN A 6 54.01 33.28 6.16
C ASN A 6 53.21 32.74 7.36
N LEU A 7 53.41 33.31 8.54
CA LEU A 7 52.62 32.94 9.75
C LEU A 7 51.16 33.35 9.56
N ARG A 8 50.91 34.55 9.02
CA ARG A 8 49.55 35.03 8.73
C ARG A 8 48.83 34.16 7.72
N ARG A 9 49.48 33.72 6.65
CA ARG A 9 48.92 32.79 5.65
C ARG A 9 48.63 31.42 6.23
N SER A 10 49.51 30.91 7.11
CA SER A 10 49.32 29.65 7.82
C SER A 10 48.13 29.68 8.76
N LEU A 11 47.96 30.77 9.52
CA LEU A 11 46.80 30.96 10.43
C LEU A 11 45.50 31.12 9.66
N LEU A 12 45.50 31.87 8.55
CA LEU A 12 44.31 32.04 7.69
C LEU A 12 43.90 30.71 6.99
N SER A 13 44.87 29.91 6.58
CA SER A 13 44.59 28.59 6.00
C SER A 13 44.05 27.60 7.02
N ARG A 14 44.54 27.64 8.27
CA ARG A 14 44.01 26.85 9.42
C ARG A 14 42.58 27.22 9.78
N GLY A 15 42.31 28.55 9.94
CA GLY A 15 40.95 29.03 10.22
C GLY A 15 39.94 28.70 9.14
N ARG A 16 40.36 28.72 7.85
CA ARG A 16 39.49 28.30 6.71
C ARG A 16 39.22 26.80 6.75
N LYS A 17 40.18 25.96 7.15
CA LYS A 17 40.01 24.53 7.32
C LYS A 17 39.07 24.17 8.46
N GLU A 18 39.19 24.85 9.60
CA GLU A 18 38.32 24.67 10.78
C GLU A 18 36.88 25.10 10.48
N ASN A 19 36.68 26.23 9.78
CA ASN A 19 35.35 26.68 9.36
C ASN A 19 34.70 25.72 8.36
N ASN A 20 35.45 25.10 7.46
CA ASN A 20 34.94 24.09 6.58
C ASN A 20 34.52 22.80 7.33
N ILE A 21 35.35 22.33 8.29
CA ILE A 21 35.05 21.14 9.08
C ILE A 21 33.77 21.37 9.92
N THR A 22 33.61 22.52 10.56
CA THR A 22 32.39 22.84 11.32
C THR A 22 31.17 23.00 10.43
N PHE A 23 31.32 23.54 9.23
CA PHE A 23 30.23 23.65 8.26
C PHE A 23 29.77 22.27 7.76
N TYR A 24 30.70 21.38 7.41
CA TYR A 24 30.39 20.00 7.02
C TYR A 24 29.76 19.23 8.18
N SER A 25 30.25 19.38 9.38
CA SER A 25 29.69 18.75 10.58
C SER A 25 28.23 19.19 10.81
N LYS A 26 27.92 20.47 10.74
CA LYS A 26 26.54 20.99 10.88
C LYS A 26 25.62 20.48 9.77
N LYS A 27 26.11 20.36 8.53
CA LYS A 27 25.33 19.84 7.41
C LYS A 27 25.01 18.35 7.59
N VAL A 28 25.98 17.57 8.04
CA VAL A 28 25.82 16.14 8.34
C VAL A 28 24.83 15.93 9.49
N ILE A 29 24.93 16.71 10.55
CA ILE A 29 24.00 16.64 11.70
C ILE A 29 22.57 16.96 11.25
N ARG A 30 22.37 18.03 10.47
CA ARG A 30 21.04 18.39 9.93
C ARG A 30 20.46 17.28 9.04
N PHE A 31 21.30 16.70 8.18
CA PHE A 31 20.91 15.56 7.33
C PHE A 31 20.46 14.38 8.18
N TRP A 32 21.21 14.05 9.24
CA TRP A 32 20.89 12.94 10.15
C TRP A 32 19.58 13.16 10.92
N ILE A 33 19.35 14.39 11.38
CA ILE A 33 18.10 14.75 12.07
C ILE A 33 16.92 14.62 11.10
N LEU A 34 17.04 15.15 9.88
CA LEU A 34 16.00 15.04 8.85
C LEU A 34 15.72 13.59 8.49
N PHE A 35 16.76 12.77 8.32
CA PHE A 35 16.64 11.36 8.02
C PHE A 35 15.89 10.60 9.13
N ARG A 36 16.23 10.81 10.39
CA ARG A 36 15.50 10.23 11.54
C ARG A 36 14.05 10.67 11.58
N LEU A 37 13.79 11.95 11.33
CA LEU A 37 12.43 12.48 11.31
C LEU A 37 11.58 11.81 10.21
N LEU A 38 12.11 11.67 9.00
CA LEU A 38 11.42 11.01 7.89
C LEU A 38 11.13 9.53 8.23
N THR A 39 12.09 8.82 8.81
CA THR A 39 11.89 7.44 9.24
C THR A 39 10.79 7.33 10.31
N MET A 40 10.78 8.21 11.31
CA MET A 40 9.71 8.25 12.32
C MET A 40 8.34 8.51 11.68
N ILE A 41 8.25 9.42 10.73
CA ILE A 41 7.01 9.71 9.99
C ILE A 41 6.55 8.47 9.22
N ALA A 42 7.46 7.77 8.54
CA ALA A 42 7.14 6.53 7.82
C ALA A 42 6.57 5.46 8.77
N HIS A 43 7.16 5.28 9.96
CA HIS A 43 6.68 4.33 10.97
C HIS A 43 5.27 4.65 11.45
N VAL A 44 4.96 5.94 11.69
CA VAL A 44 3.61 6.36 12.09
C VAL A 44 2.60 5.95 11.00
N PHE A 45 2.93 6.17 9.72
CA PHE A 45 2.03 5.78 8.63
C PHE A 45 1.89 4.26 8.48
N PHE A 46 2.96 3.48 8.65
CA PHE A 46 2.85 2.02 8.65
C PHE A 46 2.02 1.51 9.83
N TRP A 47 2.18 2.09 11.02
CA TRP A 47 1.35 1.76 12.17
C TRP A 47 -0.13 2.07 11.93
N LEU A 48 -0.45 3.24 11.41
CA LEU A 48 -1.82 3.61 11.03
C LEU A 48 -2.39 2.61 10.01
N THR A 49 -1.61 2.23 9.00
CA THR A 49 -2.02 1.23 8.00
C THR A 49 -2.34 -0.12 8.65
N ILE A 50 -1.53 -0.56 9.62
CA ILE A 50 -1.79 -1.81 10.37
C ILE A 50 -3.13 -1.73 11.11
N VAL A 51 -3.38 -0.63 11.84
CA VAL A 51 -4.64 -0.42 12.57
C VAL A 51 -5.84 -0.43 11.62
N GLU A 52 -5.73 0.24 10.47
CA GLU A 52 -6.79 0.29 9.47
C GLU A 52 -7.06 -1.07 8.82
N LEU A 53 -6.02 -1.86 8.55
CA LEU A 53 -6.15 -3.22 8.03
C LEU A 53 -6.80 -4.17 9.05
N VAL A 54 -6.42 -4.08 10.32
CA VAL A 54 -7.09 -4.83 11.39
C VAL A 54 -8.56 -4.43 11.47
N GLY A 55 -8.86 -3.12 11.43
CA GLY A 55 -10.23 -2.61 11.39
C GLY A 55 -11.03 -3.11 10.18
N TYR A 56 -10.39 -3.18 9.00
CA TYR A 56 -10.97 -3.75 7.79
C TYR A 56 -11.38 -5.21 8.01
N PHE A 57 -10.46 -6.05 8.50
CA PHE A 57 -10.75 -7.47 8.76
C PHE A 57 -11.85 -7.66 9.81
N LEU A 58 -11.86 -6.84 10.86
CA LEU A 58 -12.92 -6.86 11.86
C LEU A 58 -14.29 -6.50 11.26
N CYS A 59 -14.37 -5.44 10.45
CA CYS A 59 -15.61 -5.06 9.77
C CYS A 59 -16.11 -6.17 8.84
N MET A 60 -15.22 -6.80 8.08
CA MET A 60 -15.57 -7.90 7.18
C MET A 60 -15.96 -9.17 7.96
N GLY A 61 -15.27 -9.48 9.06
CA GLY A 61 -15.63 -10.58 9.96
C GLY A 61 -17.03 -10.41 10.55
N ILE A 62 -17.34 -9.21 11.06
CA ILE A 62 -18.69 -8.88 11.59
C ILE A 62 -19.76 -9.03 10.49
N LEU A 63 -19.47 -8.59 9.25
CA LEU A 63 -20.38 -8.77 8.12
C LEU A 63 -20.68 -10.25 7.87
N HIS A 64 -19.66 -11.11 7.86
CA HIS A 64 -19.83 -12.53 7.64
C HIS A 64 -20.61 -13.21 8.78
N ILE A 65 -20.35 -12.84 10.03
CA ILE A 65 -21.08 -13.37 11.19
C ILE A 65 -22.56 -12.94 11.14
N LYS A 66 -22.82 -11.68 10.82
CA LYS A 66 -24.20 -11.16 10.77
C LYS A 66 -24.98 -11.63 9.54
N ASP A 67 -24.29 -12.08 8.51
CA ASP A 67 -24.91 -12.58 7.28
C ASP A 67 -25.75 -13.85 7.51
N SER A 68 -25.41 -14.63 8.54
CA SER A 68 -26.19 -15.83 8.95
C SER A 68 -26.50 -16.78 7.80
N GLY A 69 -25.61 -16.85 6.78
CA GLY A 69 -25.78 -17.70 5.61
C GLY A 69 -26.72 -17.18 4.51
N LYS A 70 -27.26 -15.94 4.64
CA LYS A 70 -28.11 -15.33 3.59
C LYS A 70 -27.38 -15.13 2.26
N HIS A 71 -26.07 -14.85 2.32
CA HIS A 71 -25.22 -14.72 1.15
C HIS A 71 -24.16 -15.83 1.14
N ASN A 72 -24.35 -16.82 0.28
CA ASN A 72 -23.37 -17.89 0.12
C ASN A 72 -22.03 -17.26 -0.30
N PRO A 73 -20.94 -17.40 0.49
CA PRO A 73 -19.66 -16.78 0.22
C PRO A 73 -18.96 -17.30 -1.05
N ILE A 74 -19.36 -18.47 -1.53
CA ILE A 74 -18.82 -19.09 -2.75
C ILE A 74 -19.40 -18.40 -3.99
N PHE A 75 -20.71 -18.14 -3.98
CA PHE A 75 -21.45 -17.68 -5.16
C PHE A 75 -21.69 -16.16 -5.18
N HIS A 76 -21.70 -15.53 -4.01
CA HIS A 76 -22.04 -14.11 -3.92
C HIS A 76 -20.79 -13.24 -3.73
N THR A 77 -20.66 -12.22 -4.58
CA THR A 77 -19.59 -11.22 -4.50
C THR A 77 -19.71 -10.37 -3.23
N VAL A 78 -18.59 -9.86 -2.74
CA VAL A 78 -18.53 -8.93 -1.59
C VAL A 78 -19.33 -7.65 -1.87
N ALA A 79 -19.39 -7.22 -3.13
CA ALA A 79 -20.17 -6.05 -3.55
C ALA A 79 -21.69 -6.18 -3.24
N LYS A 80 -22.23 -7.39 -3.08
CA LYS A 80 -23.64 -7.58 -2.69
C LYS A 80 -23.94 -7.05 -1.28
N TYR A 81 -22.96 -7.02 -0.38
CA TYR A 81 -23.12 -6.43 0.95
C TYR A 81 -23.45 -4.93 0.92
N ALA A 82 -23.11 -4.22 -0.17
CA ALA A 82 -23.47 -2.80 -0.33
C ALA A 82 -24.98 -2.54 -0.36
N LYS A 83 -25.78 -3.55 -0.75
CA LYS A 83 -27.25 -3.45 -0.84
C LYS A 83 -27.97 -4.07 0.35
N TRP A 84 -27.23 -4.61 1.32
CA TRP A 84 -27.80 -5.35 2.44
C TRP A 84 -28.12 -4.46 3.66
N GLU A 85 -28.89 -5.00 4.58
CA GLU A 85 -29.31 -4.35 5.84
C GLU A 85 -28.10 -3.81 6.65
N HIS A 86 -27.05 -4.59 6.73
CA HIS A 86 -25.81 -4.22 7.45
C HIS A 86 -24.75 -3.50 6.60
N LYS A 87 -25.16 -2.84 5.51
CA LYS A 87 -24.28 -2.09 4.59
C LYS A 87 -23.31 -1.10 5.29
N ARG A 88 -23.63 -0.65 6.51
CA ARG A 88 -22.76 0.26 7.27
C ARG A 88 -21.38 -0.34 7.56
N TYR A 89 -21.29 -1.64 7.84
CA TYR A 89 -20.00 -2.32 8.06
C TYR A 89 -19.21 -2.43 6.76
N PHE A 90 -19.89 -2.73 5.66
CA PHE A 90 -19.27 -2.71 4.32
C PHE A 90 -18.74 -1.32 3.98
N GLN A 91 -19.54 -0.26 4.17
CA GLN A 91 -19.09 1.11 3.92
C GLN A 91 -17.91 1.54 4.82
N ARG A 92 -17.86 1.06 6.06
CA ARG A 92 -16.72 1.28 6.96
C ARG A 92 -15.47 0.55 6.46
N SER A 93 -15.59 -0.70 6.05
CA SER A 93 -14.46 -1.45 5.48
C SER A 93 -13.91 -0.79 4.21
N GLU A 94 -14.78 -0.27 3.34
CA GLU A 94 -14.34 0.48 2.14
C GLU A 94 -13.60 1.77 2.50
N ARG A 95 -14.07 2.53 3.50
CA ARG A 95 -13.38 3.74 3.97
C ARG A 95 -12.00 3.41 4.56
N LEU A 96 -11.91 2.36 5.37
CA LEU A 96 -10.63 1.87 5.90
C LEU A 96 -9.69 1.41 4.79
N ASN A 97 -10.23 0.77 3.75
CA ASN A 97 -9.45 0.34 2.58
C ASN A 97 -8.88 1.53 1.77
N ILE A 98 -9.61 2.64 1.69
CA ILE A 98 -9.15 3.89 1.08
C ILE A 98 -8.05 4.53 1.94
N SER A 99 -8.32 4.71 3.23
CA SER A 99 -7.42 5.37 4.19
C SER A 99 -6.10 4.61 4.31
N LYS A 100 -6.13 3.27 4.42
CA LYS A 100 -4.92 2.44 4.45
C LYS A 100 -4.03 2.65 3.22
N SER A 101 -4.65 2.79 2.03
CA SER A 101 -3.89 3.00 0.80
C SER A 101 -3.15 4.34 0.82
N LEU A 102 -3.77 5.37 1.38
CA LEU A 102 -3.12 6.67 1.58
C LEU A 102 -1.98 6.57 2.60
N CYS A 103 -2.26 6.01 3.77
CA CYS A 103 -1.25 5.85 4.83
C CYS A 103 -0.07 5.03 4.34
N MET A 104 -0.32 3.92 3.63
CA MET A 104 0.72 3.07 3.07
C MET A 104 1.56 3.80 2.01
N ALA A 105 0.92 4.58 1.12
CA ALA A 105 1.62 5.39 0.12
C ALA A 105 2.54 6.43 0.78
N LEU A 106 2.05 7.13 1.81
CA LEU A 106 2.85 8.09 2.57
C LEU A 106 3.97 7.38 3.37
N GLY A 107 3.70 6.20 3.93
CA GLY A 107 4.70 5.39 4.59
C GLY A 107 5.86 5.08 3.65
N PHE A 108 5.59 4.55 2.46
CA PHE A 108 6.63 4.25 1.47
C PHE A 108 7.32 5.50 0.92
N LEU A 109 6.61 6.62 0.75
CA LEU A 109 7.20 7.87 0.29
C LEU A 109 8.28 8.38 1.24
N PHE A 110 8.04 8.29 2.55
CA PHE A 110 8.98 8.76 3.59
C PHE A 110 9.97 7.68 4.04
N TRP A 111 9.79 6.42 3.60
CA TRP A 111 10.66 5.33 3.99
C TRP A 111 12.00 5.41 3.28
N HIS A 112 13.08 5.30 4.03
CA HIS A 112 14.44 5.52 3.54
C HIS A 112 15.00 4.40 2.66
N TYR A 113 14.44 3.18 2.78
CA TYR A 113 14.85 2.09 1.89
C TYR A 113 14.33 2.33 0.48
N ASP A 114 15.24 2.19 -0.47
CA ASP A 114 14.93 2.29 -1.88
C ASP A 114 15.01 0.91 -2.53
N PHE A 115 14.06 0.62 -3.42
CA PHE A 115 14.01 -0.62 -4.17
C PHE A 115 13.32 -0.39 -5.51
N PRO A 116 13.64 -1.21 -6.54
CA PRO A 116 13.03 -1.05 -7.86
C PRO A 116 11.50 -1.06 -7.78
N PHE A 117 10.86 -0.15 -8.52
CA PHE A 117 9.40 0.01 -8.59
C PHE A 117 8.72 0.54 -7.30
N LYS A 118 9.47 1.11 -6.34
CA LYS A 118 8.90 1.74 -5.16
C LYS A 118 7.92 2.87 -5.51
N GLU A 119 8.32 3.76 -6.40
CA GLU A 119 7.48 4.88 -6.87
C GLU A 119 6.21 4.38 -7.56
N TRP A 120 6.30 3.34 -8.36
CA TRP A 120 5.13 2.72 -8.99
C TRP A 120 4.15 2.18 -7.96
N GLY A 121 4.64 1.56 -6.88
CA GLY A 121 3.81 1.12 -5.76
C GLY A 121 3.06 2.29 -5.12
N VAL A 122 3.74 3.41 -4.87
CA VAL A 122 3.13 4.64 -4.33
C VAL A 122 2.06 5.18 -5.29
N ILE A 123 2.37 5.31 -6.58
CA ILE A 123 1.42 5.79 -7.60
C ILE A 123 0.18 4.89 -7.64
N LEU A 124 0.35 3.58 -7.60
CA LEU A 124 -0.75 2.62 -7.63
C LEU A 124 -1.67 2.71 -6.41
N LEU A 125 -1.10 2.92 -5.24
CA LEU A 125 -1.87 3.13 -4.02
C LEU A 125 -2.67 4.44 -4.11
N LEU A 126 -2.09 5.51 -4.65
CA LEU A 126 -2.79 6.77 -4.88
C LEU A 126 -3.90 6.64 -5.95
N VAL A 127 -3.64 5.92 -7.04
CA VAL A 127 -4.66 5.62 -8.07
C VAL A 127 -5.81 4.80 -7.47
N SER A 128 -5.54 3.90 -6.52
CA SER A 128 -6.61 3.18 -5.79
C SER A 128 -7.54 4.14 -5.05
N ILE A 129 -7.00 5.19 -4.42
CA ILE A 129 -7.79 6.21 -3.74
C ILE A 129 -8.67 6.96 -4.74
N VAL A 130 -8.09 7.45 -5.83
CA VAL A 130 -8.81 8.17 -6.88
C VAL A 130 -9.95 7.32 -7.44
N ARG A 131 -9.70 6.03 -7.66
CA ARG A 131 -10.73 5.07 -8.10
C ARG A 131 -11.88 4.99 -7.11
N TYR A 132 -11.60 4.75 -5.83
CA TYR A 132 -12.65 4.61 -4.81
C TYR A 132 -13.44 5.92 -4.65
N VAL A 133 -12.76 7.06 -4.58
CA VAL A 133 -13.40 8.37 -4.48
C VAL A 133 -14.24 8.65 -5.72
N GLY A 134 -13.71 8.42 -6.92
CA GLY A 134 -14.42 8.60 -8.18
C GLY A 134 -15.68 7.73 -8.27
N LEU A 135 -15.60 6.46 -7.82
CA LEU A 135 -16.75 5.57 -7.79
C LEU A 135 -17.84 6.01 -6.82
N TYR A 136 -17.47 6.61 -5.70
CA TYR A 136 -18.40 7.12 -4.71
C TYR A 136 -19.14 8.36 -5.21
N PHE A 137 -18.42 9.29 -5.87
CA PHE A 137 -18.99 10.55 -6.38
C PHE A 137 -19.65 10.41 -7.75
N LEU A 138 -19.17 9.51 -8.62
CA LEU A 138 -19.74 9.23 -9.92
C LEU A 138 -20.93 8.25 -9.81
N THR A 139 -22.00 8.66 -9.13
CA THR A 139 -23.29 7.96 -9.20
C THR A 139 -24.16 8.60 -10.31
N PRO A 140 -24.09 8.07 -11.54
CA PRO A 140 -24.90 8.62 -12.62
C PRO A 140 -26.36 8.28 -12.39
N LYS A 141 -27.18 9.26 -12.12
CA LYS A 141 -28.63 9.04 -11.95
C LYS A 141 -29.34 8.61 -13.23
N ASN A 142 -28.85 8.96 -14.44
CA ASN A 142 -29.56 8.61 -15.68
C ASN A 142 -28.70 8.53 -16.97
N ASN A 143 -27.38 8.44 -16.92
CA ASN A 143 -26.55 8.40 -18.12
C ASN A 143 -26.01 7.00 -18.39
N LYS A 144 -26.55 6.30 -19.42
CA LYS A 144 -26.15 4.95 -19.83
C LYS A 144 -24.68 4.83 -20.23
N ILE A 145 -24.10 5.89 -20.85
CA ILE A 145 -22.68 5.92 -21.25
C ILE A 145 -21.79 5.96 -20.02
N LEU A 146 -22.11 6.82 -19.06
CA LEU A 146 -21.38 6.95 -17.81
C LEU A 146 -21.44 5.66 -16.98
N LEU A 147 -22.58 4.96 -17.01
CA LEU A 147 -22.75 3.66 -16.35
C LEU A 147 -21.87 2.59 -16.98
N ARG A 148 -21.80 2.52 -18.32
CA ARG A 148 -20.92 1.58 -19.05
C ARG A 148 -19.45 1.89 -18.76
N LEU A 149 -19.03 3.16 -18.82
CA LEU A 149 -17.67 3.58 -18.51
C LEU A 149 -17.29 3.19 -17.07
N LYS A 150 -18.18 3.45 -16.11
CA LYS A 150 -18.01 3.05 -14.71
C LYS A 150 -17.81 1.54 -14.57
N THR A 151 -18.63 0.73 -15.26
CA THR A 151 -18.53 -0.73 -15.22
C THR A 151 -17.19 -1.20 -15.82
N SER A 152 -16.80 -0.67 -16.99
CA SER A 152 -15.53 -1.02 -17.64
C SER A 152 -14.31 -0.63 -16.78
N LEU A 153 -14.30 0.58 -16.23
CA LEU A 153 -13.23 1.02 -15.33
C LEU A 153 -13.16 0.18 -14.08
N ASN A 154 -14.28 -0.26 -13.53
CA ASN A 154 -14.33 -1.14 -12.36
C ASN A 154 -13.77 -2.53 -12.62
N THR A 155 -13.81 -2.99 -13.87
CA THR A 155 -13.30 -4.31 -14.26
C THR A 155 -11.82 -4.25 -14.66
N ILE A 156 -11.46 -3.29 -15.51
CA ILE A 156 -10.12 -3.20 -16.10
C ILE A 156 -9.10 -2.64 -15.09
N LEU A 157 -9.49 -1.60 -14.37
CA LEU A 157 -8.56 -0.90 -13.47
C LEU A 157 -8.02 -1.78 -12.33
N PRO A 158 -8.81 -2.64 -11.66
CA PRO A 158 -8.29 -3.57 -10.65
C PRO A 158 -7.28 -4.56 -11.22
N VAL A 159 -7.53 -5.08 -12.43
CA VAL A 159 -6.62 -6.04 -13.08
C VAL A 159 -5.28 -5.38 -13.38
N PHE A 160 -5.33 -4.17 -13.95
CA PHE A 160 -4.13 -3.40 -14.25
C PHE A 160 -3.36 -2.99 -12.97
N GLN A 161 -4.08 -2.51 -11.95
CA GLN A 161 -3.48 -2.20 -10.66
C GLN A 161 -2.82 -3.41 -10.02
N PHE A 162 -3.48 -4.57 -10.07
CA PHE A 162 -2.93 -5.80 -9.53
C PHE A 162 -1.68 -6.25 -10.28
N TRP A 163 -1.68 -6.14 -11.61
CA TRP A 163 -0.51 -6.50 -12.43
C TRP A 163 0.71 -5.64 -12.06
N LEU A 164 0.54 -4.32 -11.99
CA LEU A 164 1.61 -3.42 -11.56
C LEU A 164 2.03 -3.65 -10.11
N LEU A 165 1.07 -3.90 -9.22
CA LEU A 165 1.34 -4.20 -7.81
C LEU A 165 2.15 -5.48 -7.67
N SER A 166 1.97 -6.47 -8.54
CA SER A 166 2.76 -7.71 -8.54
C SER A 166 4.25 -7.46 -8.76
N PHE A 167 4.64 -6.46 -9.57
CA PHE A 167 6.05 -6.06 -9.71
C PHE A 167 6.59 -5.43 -8.43
N PHE A 168 5.82 -4.53 -7.82
CA PHE A 168 6.16 -3.95 -6.52
C PHE A 168 6.38 -5.04 -5.47
N MET A 169 5.44 -5.99 -5.38
CA MET A 169 5.50 -7.09 -4.43
C MET A 169 6.71 -7.99 -4.64
N ALA A 170 7.00 -8.36 -5.89
CA ALA A 170 8.16 -9.20 -6.22
C ALA A 170 9.49 -8.53 -5.83
N ASN A 171 9.64 -7.23 -6.10
CA ASN A 171 10.84 -6.48 -5.76
C ASN A 171 10.96 -6.25 -4.25
N PHE A 172 9.85 -6.04 -3.55
CA PHE A 172 9.84 -5.99 -2.09
C PHE A 172 10.33 -7.30 -1.47
N VAL A 173 9.84 -8.43 -1.96
CA VAL A 173 10.30 -9.76 -1.50
C VAL A 173 11.77 -9.98 -1.84
N ALA A 174 12.24 -9.56 -3.01
CA ALA A 174 13.65 -9.68 -3.37
C ALA A 174 14.56 -8.86 -2.46
N LEU A 175 14.14 -7.63 -2.08
CA LEU A 175 14.89 -6.79 -1.15
C LEU A 175 15.03 -7.43 0.25
N PHE A 176 13.95 -7.97 0.77
CA PHE A 176 13.90 -8.51 2.14
C PHE A 176 14.05 -10.03 2.21
N GLY A 177 14.07 -10.73 1.07
CA GLY A 177 14.19 -12.20 1.01
C GLY A 177 15.50 -12.74 1.57
N GLN A 178 16.54 -11.92 1.64
CA GLN A 178 17.81 -12.29 2.29
C GLN A 178 17.72 -12.26 3.84
N MET A 179 16.66 -11.66 4.37
CA MET A 179 16.41 -11.67 5.80
C MET A 179 15.62 -12.93 6.14
N HIS A 180 16.23 -13.83 6.88
CA HIS A 180 15.65 -15.10 7.32
C HIS A 180 14.48 -14.91 8.33
N SER A 181 13.58 -13.96 8.04
CA SER A 181 12.38 -13.72 8.84
C SER A 181 11.26 -14.63 8.37
N PRO A 182 10.57 -15.36 9.27
CA PRO A 182 9.42 -16.20 8.90
C PRO A 182 8.29 -15.37 8.26
N LEU A 183 8.17 -14.08 8.60
CA LEU A 183 7.18 -13.18 8.00
C LEU A 183 7.46 -12.95 6.52
N VAL A 184 8.74 -12.80 6.14
CA VAL A 184 9.13 -12.62 4.74
C VAL A 184 8.91 -13.91 3.93
N ALA A 185 9.11 -15.08 4.54
CA ALA A 185 8.87 -16.36 3.90
C ALA A 185 7.39 -16.63 3.55
N ILE A 186 6.46 -16.04 4.30
CA ILE A 186 5.01 -16.17 4.06
C ILE A 186 4.55 -15.25 2.91
N LEU A 187 5.22 -14.14 2.65
CA LEU A 187 4.79 -13.15 1.64
C LEU A 187 4.59 -13.74 0.25
N PRO A 188 5.49 -14.57 -0.32
CA PRO A 188 5.28 -15.18 -1.63
C PRO A 188 4.04 -16.08 -1.68
N PHE A 189 3.75 -16.80 -0.60
CA PHE A 189 2.58 -17.68 -0.52
C PHE A 189 1.27 -16.87 -0.56
N VAL A 190 1.20 -15.79 0.22
CA VAL A 190 0.04 -14.88 0.25
C VAL A 190 -0.15 -14.20 -1.11
N ASP A 191 0.95 -13.77 -1.76
CA ASP A 191 0.92 -13.20 -3.11
C ASP A 191 0.37 -14.20 -4.13
N TRP A 192 0.83 -15.45 -4.13
CA TRP A 192 0.32 -16.50 -5.02
C TRP A 192 -1.18 -16.73 -4.87
N ILE A 193 -1.69 -16.83 -3.65
CA ILE A 193 -3.14 -16.99 -3.41
C ILE A 193 -3.91 -15.76 -3.93
N SER A 194 -3.38 -14.56 -3.74
CA SER A 194 -3.99 -13.33 -4.26
C SER A 194 -4.07 -13.34 -5.79
N ARG A 195 -3.01 -13.82 -6.47
CA ARG A 195 -2.97 -13.98 -7.95
C ARG A 195 -3.98 -14.99 -8.45
N ILE A 196 -4.10 -16.14 -7.78
CA ILE A 196 -5.13 -17.14 -8.11
C ILE A 196 -6.52 -16.52 -7.97
N GLY A 197 -6.74 -15.74 -6.92
CA GLY A 197 -7.99 -15.03 -6.70
C GLY A 197 -8.36 -14.09 -7.85
N ILE A 198 -7.46 -13.18 -8.27
CA ILE A 198 -7.76 -12.23 -9.36
C ILE A 198 -7.92 -12.94 -10.71
N ILE A 199 -7.09 -13.95 -10.99
CA ILE A 199 -7.22 -14.75 -12.23
C ILE A 199 -8.59 -15.46 -12.24
N GLY A 200 -8.99 -16.05 -11.11
CA GLY A 200 -10.29 -16.69 -10.97
C GLY A 200 -11.47 -15.72 -11.16
N VAL A 201 -11.37 -14.48 -10.69
CA VAL A 201 -12.37 -13.43 -10.94
C VAL A 201 -12.45 -13.12 -12.43
N VAL A 202 -11.31 -12.88 -13.10
CA VAL A 202 -11.26 -12.54 -14.54
C VAL A 202 -11.83 -13.67 -15.39
N ILE A 203 -11.41 -14.91 -15.14
CA ILE A 203 -11.91 -16.09 -15.87
C ILE A 203 -13.40 -16.31 -15.58
N GLY A 204 -13.83 -16.15 -14.31
CA GLY A 204 -15.23 -16.30 -13.91
C GLY A 204 -16.16 -15.26 -14.53
N MET A 205 -15.66 -14.06 -14.85
CA MET A 205 -16.41 -13.06 -15.62
C MET A 205 -16.58 -13.45 -17.10
N GLY A 206 -15.62 -14.17 -17.67
CA GLY A 206 -15.65 -14.60 -19.08
C GLY A 206 -16.36 -15.93 -19.33
N LEU A 207 -16.38 -16.83 -18.35
CA LEU A 207 -16.92 -18.18 -18.49
C LEU A 207 -18.17 -18.37 -17.59
N PRO A 208 -19.36 -18.56 -18.16
CA PRO A 208 -20.62 -18.62 -17.41
C PRO A 208 -20.66 -19.68 -16.31
N PHE A 209 -20.02 -20.85 -16.55
CA PHE A 209 -20.00 -21.95 -15.57
C PHE A 209 -19.10 -21.64 -14.36
N LEU A 210 -18.03 -20.86 -14.54
CA LEU A 210 -17.15 -20.38 -13.46
C LEU A 210 -17.68 -19.12 -12.79
N GLY A 211 -18.58 -18.39 -13.42
CA GLY A 211 -19.23 -17.21 -12.87
C GLY A 211 -19.92 -17.47 -11.53
N ARG A 212 -20.34 -18.71 -11.27
CA ARG A 212 -20.88 -19.14 -9.98
C ARG A 212 -19.88 -19.02 -8.83
N TYR A 213 -18.59 -19.16 -9.10
CA TYR A 213 -17.52 -19.19 -8.08
C TYR A 213 -16.80 -17.84 -7.92
N VAL A 214 -17.23 -16.81 -8.63
CA VAL A 214 -16.62 -15.46 -8.57
C VAL A 214 -16.54 -14.93 -7.13
N GLY A 215 -17.51 -15.27 -6.27
CA GLY A 215 -17.53 -14.82 -4.88
C GLY A 215 -16.34 -15.33 -4.06
N ILE A 216 -15.93 -16.59 -4.21
CA ILE A 216 -14.76 -17.11 -3.49
C ILE A 216 -13.45 -16.50 -4.04
N PHE A 217 -13.31 -16.38 -5.36
CA PHE A 217 -12.13 -15.78 -5.98
C PHE A 217 -11.97 -14.30 -5.61
N GLU A 218 -13.08 -13.54 -5.57
CA GLU A 218 -13.07 -12.15 -5.11
C GLU A 218 -12.58 -12.04 -3.66
N ARG A 219 -13.03 -12.92 -2.77
CA ARG A 219 -12.57 -12.95 -1.36
C ARG A 219 -11.12 -13.35 -1.23
N MET A 220 -10.69 -14.39 -1.96
CA MET A 220 -9.28 -14.77 -2.00
C MET A 220 -8.41 -13.58 -2.40
N TYR A 221 -8.78 -12.89 -3.48
CA TYR A 221 -8.07 -11.68 -3.91
C TYR A 221 -8.07 -10.59 -2.84
N LEU A 222 -9.24 -10.19 -2.35
CA LEU A 222 -9.36 -9.06 -1.43
C LEU A 222 -8.68 -9.34 -0.09
N TYR A 223 -8.86 -10.51 0.49
CA TYR A 223 -8.31 -10.81 1.81
C TYR A 223 -6.82 -11.08 1.74
N MET A 224 -6.34 -11.81 0.73
CA MET A 224 -4.92 -12.09 0.61
C MET A 224 -4.11 -10.86 0.24
N THR A 225 -4.64 -9.98 -0.63
CA THR A 225 -3.99 -8.68 -0.92
C THR A 225 -3.90 -7.82 0.33
N ASN A 226 -4.97 -7.74 1.14
CA ASN A 226 -4.94 -6.98 2.39
C ASN A 226 -4.03 -7.63 3.44
N MET A 227 -3.98 -8.96 3.52
CA MET A 227 -3.04 -9.70 4.36
C MET A 227 -1.59 -9.46 3.94
N TYR A 228 -1.33 -9.46 2.64
CA TYR A 228 -0.01 -9.14 2.12
C TYR A 228 0.45 -7.74 2.58
N PHE A 229 -0.41 -6.73 2.43
CA PHE A 229 -0.10 -5.37 2.88
C PHE A 229 0.10 -5.28 4.39
N LEU A 230 -0.67 -6.04 5.17
CA LEU A 230 -0.48 -6.11 6.62
C LEU A 230 0.91 -6.64 6.97
N LEU A 231 1.32 -7.75 6.35
CA LEU A 231 2.64 -8.34 6.56
C LEU A 231 3.77 -7.40 6.12
N VAL A 232 3.62 -6.75 4.95
CA VAL A 232 4.57 -5.74 4.46
C VAL A 232 4.73 -4.59 5.46
N CYS A 233 3.62 -4.03 5.96
CA CYS A 233 3.70 -2.95 6.94
C CYS A 233 4.34 -3.39 8.27
N ILE A 234 4.07 -4.63 8.73
CA ILE A 234 4.73 -5.18 9.92
C ILE A 234 6.24 -5.32 9.68
N VAL A 235 6.65 -5.86 8.52
CA VAL A 235 8.07 -5.96 8.15
C VAL A 235 8.72 -4.58 8.12
N CYS A 236 8.12 -3.61 7.43
CA CYS A 236 8.63 -2.23 7.38
C CYS A 236 8.72 -1.57 8.76
N PHE A 237 7.77 -1.85 9.63
CA PHE A 237 7.75 -1.32 11.00
C PHE A 237 8.83 -1.92 11.88
N ILE A 238 9.12 -3.22 11.74
CA ILE A 238 10.16 -3.90 12.54
C ILE A 238 11.56 -3.50 12.07
N MET A 239 11.73 -3.23 10.79
CA MET A 239 13.04 -3.05 10.15
C MET A 239 13.49 -1.59 10.07
N GLY A 240 12.62 -0.64 10.25
CA GLY A 240 12.98 0.78 10.29
C GLY A 240 13.37 1.23 11.65
#